data_f8b3ce17223bbe127b2fca29d97cf3f3
#
_entry.id   f8b3ce17223bbe127b2fca29d97cf3f3
#
_cell.length_a   1.000
_cell.length_b   1.000
_cell.length_c   1.000
_cell.angle_alpha   90.00
_cell.angle_beta   90.00
_cell.angle_gamma   90.00
#
_symmetry.space_group_name_H-M   'P 1'
#
loop_
_entity.id
_entity.type
_entity.pdbx_description
1 polymer ?
#
loop_
_entity_poly.entity_id
_entity_poly.type
_entity_poly.pdbx_seq_one_letter_code
_entity_poly.pdbx_strand_id
1 'polypeptide(L)'
;LLIACGATVAASGSILTMVMCRAMNRPLLNVFTGIKAAAAPEAGAGGEPAAAAAAEAPTRRAPADPYASAADLMRAARTVVIIPGYGMALAHAQFEVVGLADRLTRDGADVRFAVHPVAGRMPGHMHVLLAEADVDPDTLYEMDQVNDRFPETDLAIVVGACDVINPAAVTTTGTPISGMPILLAHQAKQVIVFNLDDRPGYSGVENPLYDEPKTLLLLGDAK
;
A
#
# COMPACT_ATOMS: atom_id res chain seq x y z
N LEU A 1 29.06 -29.03 9.93
CA LEU A 1 27.63 -28.69 9.93
C LEU A 1 27.39 -27.23 10.29
N LEU A 2 27.88 -26.73 11.42
CA LEU A 2 27.73 -25.34 11.89
C LEU A 2 28.20 -24.29 10.87
N ILE A 3 29.33 -24.52 10.20
CA ILE A 3 29.88 -23.62 9.19
C ILE A 3 28.93 -23.56 7.96
N ALA A 4 28.42 -24.70 7.53
CA ALA A 4 27.49 -24.75 6.40
C ALA A 4 26.15 -24.07 6.73
N CYS A 5 25.59 -24.29 7.92
CA CYS A 5 24.39 -23.59 8.38
C CYS A 5 24.62 -22.08 8.52
N GLY A 6 25.77 -21.68 9.07
CA GLY A 6 26.12 -20.25 9.17
C GLY A 6 26.26 -19.57 7.80
N ALA A 7 26.86 -20.25 6.83
CA ALA A 7 27.00 -19.72 5.47
C ALA A 7 25.65 -19.56 4.75
N THR A 8 24.74 -20.52 4.91
CA THR A 8 23.39 -20.42 4.30
C THR A 8 22.56 -19.29 4.93
N VAL A 9 22.62 -19.13 6.25
CA VAL A 9 21.91 -18.04 6.95
C VAL A 9 22.49 -16.68 6.55
N ALA A 10 23.82 -16.55 6.46
CA ALA A 10 24.48 -15.32 6.03
C ALA A 10 24.11 -14.96 4.58
N ALA A 11 24.09 -15.95 3.67
CA ALA A 11 23.71 -15.73 2.28
C ALA A 11 22.25 -15.29 2.15
N SER A 12 21.31 -15.97 2.81
CA SER A 12 19.90 -15.61 2.77
C SER A 12 19.63 -14.25 3.39
N GLY A 13 20.26 -13.93 4.52
CA GLY A 13 20.17 -12.64 5.18
C GLY A 13 20.71 -11.50 4.30
N SER A 14 21.81 -11.72 3.60
CA SER A 14 22.40 -10.72 2.70
C SER A 14 21.48 -10.44 1.49
N ILE A 15 20.91 -11.48 0.89
CA ILE A 15 19.98 -11.34 -0.24
C ILE A 15 18.73 -10.59 0.22
N LEU A 16 18.16 -10.97 1.35
CA LEU A 16 16.97 -10.31 1.91
C LEU A 16 17.22 -8.82 2.18
N THR A 17 18.35 -8.50 2.83
CA THR A 17 18.74 -7.12 3.12
C THR A 17 18.93 -6.32 1.83
N MET A 18 19.53 -6.91 0.80
CA MET A 18 19.71 -6.25 -0.50
C MET A 18 18.37 -5.95 -1.18
N VAL A 19 17.43 -6.88 -1.16
CA VAL A 19 16.07 -6.69 -1.72
C VAL A 19 15.34 -5.58 -0.97
N MET A 20 15.39 -5.58 0.36
CA MET A 20 14.78 -4.54 1.20
C MET A 20 15.39 -3.16 0.96
N CYS A 21 16.73 -3.07 0.88
CA CYS A 21 17.40 -1.80 0.59
C CYS A 21 17.04 -1.28 -0.80
N ARG A 22 16.91 -2.16 -1.80
CA ARG A 22 16.48 -1.81 -3.14
C ARG A 22 15.05 -1.29 -3.16
N ALA A 23 14.14 -1.97 -2.49
CA ALA A 23 12.73 -1.58 -2.38
C ALA A 23 12.54 -0.23 -1.66
N MET A 24 13.45 0.09 -0.72
CA MET A 24 13.44 1.38 0.02
C MET A 24 14.33 2.45 -0.63
N ASN A 25 14.92 2.18 -1.80
CA ASN A 25 15.89 3.06 -2.48
C ASN A 25 17.03 3.56 -1.55
N ARG A 26 17.51 2.71 -0.65
CA ARG A 26 18.61 3.02 0.27
C ARG A 26 19.83 2.14 -0.02
N PRO A 27 21.03 2.71 -0.15
CA PRO A 27 22.25 1.92 -0.32
C PRO A 27 22.55 1.12 0.95
N LEU A 28 22.94 -0.13 0.78
CA LEU A 28 23.24 -1.10 1.85
C LEU A 28 24.31 -0.58 2.82
N LEU A 29 25.26 0.22 2.32
CA LEU A 29 26.32 0.83 3.12
C LEU A 29 25.77 1.75 4.22
N ASN A 30 24.69 2.49 3.96
CA ASN A 30 24.10 3.39 4.95
C ASN A 30 23.46 2.62 6.12
N VAL A 31 23.06 1.38 5.90
CA VAL A 31 22.52 0.52 6.97
C VAL A 31 23.65 0.03 7.89
N PHE A 32 24.81 -0.30 7.32
CA PHE A 32 25.95 -0.80 8.10
C PHE A 32 26.77 0.31 8.81
N THR A 33 26.87 1.48 8.18
CA THR A 33 27.68 2.58 8.76
C THR A 33 26.94 3.43 9.76
N GLY A 34 25.61 3.23 9.90
CA GLY A 34 24.79 4.03 10.82
C GLY A 34 24.76 5.53 10.48
N ILE A 35 25.24 5.92 9.30
CA ILE A 35 25.20 7.31 8.85
C ILE A 35 23.72 7.63 8.60
N LYS A 36 23.10 8.33 9.56
CA LYS A 36 21.79 8.96 9.38
C LYS A 36 21.90 9.90 8.17
N ALA A 37 21.29 9.53 7.05
CA ALA A 37 20.87 10.56 6.11
C ALA A 37 19.98 11.51 6.90
N ALA A 38 20.23 12.81 6.81
CA ALA A 38 19.60 13.85 7.62
C ALA A 38 18.10 13.62 7.77
N ALA A 39 17.65 13.61 9.02
CA ALA A 39 16.27 13.71 9.49
C ALA A 39 15.26 12.67 8.94
N ALA A 40 15.35 11.43 9.43
CA ALA A 40 14.14 10.68 9.70
C ALA A 40 13.92 10.72 11.23
N PRO A 41 12.74 11.06 11.72
CA PRO A 41 12.46 10.99 13.16
C PRO A 41 12.57 9.53 13.62
N GLU A 42 13.23 9.35 14.77
CA GLU A 42 13.41 8.03 15.37
C GLU A 42 12.05 7.42 15.68
N ALA A 43 11.73 6.31 15.03
CA ALA A 43 10.63 5.46 15.45
C ALA A 43 11.05 4.74 16.73
N GLY A 44 10.72 5.33 17.87
CA GLY A 44 10.76 4.68 19.16
C GLY A 44 9.74 3.54 19.19
N ALA A 45 10.19 2.36 19.59
CA ALA A 45 9.34 1.25 19.94
C ALA A 45 8.45 1.65 21.13
N GLY A 46 7.13 1.49 20.99
CA GLY A 46 6.17 1.54 22.10
C GLY A 46 5.81 2.94 22.56
N GLY A 47 4.77 3.50 22.00
CA GLY A 47 4.07 4.67 22.52
C GLY A 47 2.60 4.60 22.12
N GLU A 48 1.73 4.65 23.10
CA GLU A 48 0.29 4.82 22.96
C GLU A 48 -0.03 6.04 22.08
N PRO A 49 -1.17 6.06 21.39
CA PRO A 49 -1.55 7.20 20.56
C PRO A 49 -1.86 8.41 21.43
N ALA A 50 -0.92 9.34 21.51
CA ALA A 50 -1.18 10.66 22.07
C ALA A 50 -2.17 11.38 21.14
N ALA A 51 -3.34 11.71 21.69
CA ALA A 51 -4.30 12.62 21.09
C ALA A 51 -3.63 13.98 20.85
N ALA A 52 -3.29 14.27 19.61
CA ALA A 52 -2.80 15.58 19.20
C ALA A 52 -3.84 16.25 18.30
N ALA A 53 -4.15 17.46 18.71
CA ALA A 53 -5.07 18.44 18.18
C ALA A 53 -5.38 18.37 16.68
N ALA A 54 -6.70 18.37 16.39
CA ALA A 54 -7.26 18.59 15.10
C ALA A 54 -6.78 19.94 14.51
N ALA A 55 -5.90 19.91 13.53
CA ALA A 55 -5.77 20.97 12.57
C ALA A 55 -6.86 20.74 11.53
N GLU A 56 -7.72 21.72 11.31
CA GLU A 56 -8.82 21.70 10.34
C GLU A 56 -8.26 21.42 8.94
N ALA A 57 -8.54 20.21 8.44
CA ALA A 57 -8.29 19.85 7.06
C ALA A 57 -9.25 20.64 6.15
N PRO A 58 -8.83 21.02 4.92
CA PRO A 58 -9.71 21.67 3.96
C PRO A 58 -10.93 20.81 3.71
N THR A 59 -12.11 21.40 3.85
CA THR A 59 -13.42 20.75 3.70
C THR A 59 -13.54 20.14 2.31
N ARG A 60 -13.23 18.85 2.19
CA ARG A 60 -13.59 18.04 1.02
C ARG A 60 -15.09 18.04 0.90
N ARG A 61 -15.58 18.38 -0.27
CA ARG A 61 -16.99 18.24 -0.61
C ARG A 61 -17.28 16.76 -0.78
N ALA A 62 -17.49 16.05 0.34
CA ALA A 62 -17.88 14.66 0.33
C ALA A 62 -19.23 14.53 -0.44
N PRO A 63 -19.39 13.51 -1.31
CA PRO A 63 -20.70 13.20 -1.88
C PRO A 63 -21.69 12.96 -0.74
N ALA A 64 -22.97 13.20 -1.00
CA ALA A 64 -24.04 13.11 0.00
C ALA A 64 -24.11 11.71 0.67
N ASP A 65 -23.66 10.66 -0.03
CA ASP A 65 -23.41 9.33 0.51
C ASP A 65 -22.15 8.74 -0.17
N PRO A 66 -21.00 8.76 0.51
CA PRO A 66 -19.75 8.25 -0.06
C PRO A 66 -19.77 6.73 -0.30
N TYR A 67 -20.52 5.96 0.48
CA TYR A 67 -20.62 4.50 0.29
C TYR A 67 -21.49 4.16 -0.91
N ALA A 68 -22.58 4.89 -1.16
CA ALA A 68 -23.41 4.72 -2.36
C ALA A 68 -22.56 5.04 -3.62
N SER A 69 -21.80 6.13 -3.58
CA SER A 69 -20.90 6.50 -4.68
C SER A 69 -19.82 5.44 -4.94
N ALA A 70 -19.24 4.86 -3.89
CA ALA A 70 -18.29 3.75 -4.02
C ALA A 70 -18.94 2.52 -4.66
N ALA A 71 -20.16 2.16 -4.22
CA ALA A 71 -20.88 1.02 -4.77
C ALA A 71 -21.20 1.22 -6.26
N ASP A 72 -21.54 2.42 -6.68
CA ASP A 72 -21.82 2.74 -8.08
C ASP A 72 -20.55 2.67 -8.94
N LEU A 73 -19.40 3.17 -8.43
CA LEU A 73 -18.10 3.04 -9.10
C LEU A 73 -17.69 1.57 -9.24
N MET A 74 -17.88 0.76 -8.20
CA MET A 74 -17.58 -0.66 -8.23
C MET A 74 -18.43 -1.43 -9.24
N ARG A 75 -19.73 -1.10 -9.36
CA ARG A 75 -20.64 -1.73 -10.35
C ARG A 75 -20.33 -1.32 -11.78
N ALA A 76 -19.83 -0.10 -11.99
CA ALA A 76 -19.51 0.41 -13.32
C ALA A 76 -18.15 -0.10 -13.85
N ALA A 77 -17.23 -0.47 -12.95
CA ALA A 77 -15.87 -0.86 -13.30
C ALA A 77 -15.84 -2.26 -13.93
N ARG A 78 -15.07 -2.41 -15.01
CA ARG A 78 -14.80 -3.70 -15.65
C ARG A 78 -13.43 -4.25 -15.34
N THR A 79 -12.46 -3.35 -15.13
CA THR A 79 -11.10 -3.70 -14.74
C THR A 79 -10.81 -3.10 -13.37
N VAL A 80 -10.58 -3.96 -12.39
CA VAL A 80 -10.38 -3.56 -11.00
C VAL A 80 -9.04 -4.07 -10.49
N VAL A 81 -8.26 -3.18 -9.88
CA VAL A 81 -7.02 -3.54 -9.20
C VAL A 81 -7.17 -3.27 -7.71
N ILE A 82 -7.02 -4.29 -6.89
CA ILE A 82 -7.06 -4.18 -5.43
C ILE A 82 -5.63 -4.12 -4.89
N ILE A 83 -5.36 -3.12 -4.07
CA ILE A 83 -4.05 -2.86 -3.47
C ILE A 83 -4.14 -3.09 -1.97
N PRO A 84 -3.74 -4.27 -1.48
CA PRO A 84 -3.72 -4.56 -0.05
C PRO A 84 -2.53 -3.88 0.62
N GLY A 85 -2.78 -3.25 1.76
CA GLY A 85 -1.76 -2.61 2.56
C GLY A 85 -1.70 -3.14 3.99
N TYR A 86 -0.83 -2.53 4.80
CA TYR A 86 -0.64 -2.92 6.19
C TYR A 86 -1.90 -2.72 7.05
N GLY A 87 -2.72 -1.70 6.75
CA GLY A 87 -3.99 -1.48 7.44
C GLY A 87 -4.96 -2.64 7.29
N MET A 88 -5.03 -3.26 6.09
CA MET A 88 -5.80 -4.50 5.88
C MET A 88 -5.32 -5.63 6.80
N ALA A 89 -4.00 -5.81 6.89
CA ALA A 89 -3.41 -6.83 7.77
C ALA A 89 -3.71 -6.56 9.24
N LEU A 90 -3.67 -5.31 9.68
CA LEU A 90 -3.93 -4.91 11.05
C LEU A 90 -5.40 -5.13 11.46
N ALA A 91 -6.31 -4.86 10.52
CA ALA A 91 -7.75 -5.09 10.71
C ALA A 91 -8.17 -6.55 10.52
N HIS A 92 -7.27 -7.44 10.09
CA HIS A 92 -7.59 -8.82 9.68
C HIS A 92 -8.71 -8.88 8.63
N ALA A 93 -8.72 -7.93 7.69
CA ALA A 93 -9.77 -7.76 6.69
C ALA A 93 -9.50 -8.50 5.37
N GLN A 94 -8.55 -9.44 5.34
CA GLN A 94 -8.20 -10.18 4.11
C GLN A 94 -9.40 -10.96 3.55
N PHE A 95 -10.22 -11.56 4.41
CA PHE A 95 -11.38 -12.34 3.99
C PHE A 95 -12.49 -11.46 3.41
N GLU A 96 -12.73 -10.29 3.99
CA GLU A 96 -13.70 -9.30 3.51
C GLU A 96 -13.29 -8.74 2.16
N VAL A 97 -11.99 -8.45 1.99
CA VAL A 97 -11.42 -7.93 0.74
C VAL A 97 -11.52 -8.99 -0.36
N VAL A 98 -11.23 -10.25 -0.05
CA VAL A 98 -11.39 -11.36 -1.01
C VAL A 98 -12.88 -11.57 -1.33
N GLY A 99 -13.76 -11.52 -0.34
CA GLY A 99 -15.20 -11.58 -0.55
C GLY A 99 -15.73 -10.45 -1.44
N LEU A 100 -15.14 -9.25 -1.36
CA LEU A 100 -15.43 -8.15 -2.29
C LEU A 100 -14.92 -8.46 -3.70
N ALA A 101 -13.69 -8.96 -3.84
CA ALA A 101 -13.12 -9.36 -5.13
C ALA A 101 -13.98 -10.42 -5.83
N ASP A 102 -14.44 -11.42 -5.09
CA ASP A 102 -15.32 -12.46 -5.59
C ASP A 102 -16.67 -11.93 -6.10
N ARG A 103 -17.22 -10.95 -5.41
CA ARG A 103 -18.47 -10.30 -5.84
C ARG A 103 -18.27 -9.54 -7.14
N LEU A 104 -17.22 -8.74 -7.22
CA LEU A 104 -16.88 -7.98 -8.42
C LEU A 104 -16.63 -8.91 -9.61
N THR A 105 -15.95 -10.04 -9.38
CA THR A 105 -15.71 -11.05 -10.42
C THR A 105 -17.01 -11.71 -10.89
N ARG A 106 -17.93 -12.02 -9.98
CA ARG A 106 -19.27 -12.55 -10.33
C ARG A 106 -20.10 -11.53 -11.13
N ASP A 107 -19.91 -10.25 -10.85
CA ASP A 107 -20.57 -9.15 -11.59
C ASP A 107 -19.90 -8.88 -12.96
N GLY A 108 -18.84 -9.63 -13.30
CA GLY A 108 -18.19 -9.62 -14.60
C GLY A 108 -16.97 -8.70 -14.71
N ALA A 109 -16.42 -8.23 -13.60
CA ALA A 109 -15.18 -7.48 -13.57
C ALA A 109 -13.95 -8.40 -13.59
N ASP A 110 -12.89 -7.96 -14.29
CA ASP A 110 -11.54 -8.55 -14.21
C ASP A 110 -10.85 -7.95 -12.97
N VAL A 111 -10.77 -8.75 -11.91
CA VAL A 111 -10.21 -8.32 -10.62
C VAL A 111 -8.82 -8.88 -10.43
N ARG A 112 -7.88 -8.00 -10.07
CA ARG A 112 -6.47 -8.35 -9.83
C ARG A 112 -6.01 -7.73 -8.53
N PHE A 113 -5.07 -8.41 -7.86
CA PHE A 113 -4.40 -7.90 -6.68
C PHE A 113 -3.02 -7.38 -7.05
N ALA A 114 -2.71 -6.15 -6.66
CA ALA A 114 -1.40 -5.54 -6.85
C ALA A 114 -0.66 -5.47 -5.52
N VAL A 115 0.40 -6.24 -5.39
CA VAL A 115 1.16 -6.34 -4.15
C VAL A 115 2.47 -5.56 -4.28
N HIS A 116 2.71 -4.68 -3.31
CA HIS A 116 3.99 -3.99 -3.21
C HIS A 116 4.97 -4.81 -2.36
N PRO A 117 6.25 -4.98 -2.76
CA PRO A 117 7.20 -5.84 -2.06
C PRO A 117 7.50 -5.44 -0.62
N VAL A 118 7.30 -4.17 -0.26
CA VAL A 118 7.47 -3.68 1.12
C VAL A 118 6.15 -3.42 1.86
N ALA A 119 5.01 -3.80 1.27
CA ALA A 119 3.73 -3.71 1.97
C ALA A 119 3.72 -4.65 3.18
N GLY A 120 3.35 -4.13 4.35
CA GLY A 120 3.30 -4.91 5.58
C GLY A 120 4.51 -4.72 6.49
N ARG A 121 4.88 -5.77 7.24
CA ARG A 121 5.96 -5.77 8.24
C ARG A 121 7.11 -6.68 7.89
N MET A 122 6.95 -7.55 6.91
CA MET A 122 7.95 -8.49 6.44
C MET A 122 7.76 -8.74 4.94
N PRO A 123 8.80 -9.12 4.19
CA PRO A 123 8.68 -9.51 2.79
C PRO A 123 7.65 -10.63 2.61
N GLY A 124 6.77 -10.48 1.62
CA GLY A 124 5.73 -11.46 1.36
C GLY A 124 4.54 -11.45 2.34
N HIS A 125 4.46 -10.48 3.25
CA HIS A 125 3.38 -10.40 4.24
C HIS A 125 1.99 -10.43 3.58
N MET A 126 1.79 -9.63 2.54
CA MET A 126 0.50 -9.59 1.82
C MET A 126 0.22 -10.91 1.10
N HIS A 127 1.23 -11.56 0.53
CA HIS A 127 1.06 -12.87 -0.13
C HIS A 127 0.58 -13.94 0.84
N VAL A 128 1.13 -13.97 2.06
CA VAL A 128 0.70 -14.92 3.09
C VAL A 128 -0.76 -14.71 3.48
N LEU A 129 -1.19 -13.45 3.70
CA LEU A 129 -2.56 -13.13 4.07
C LEU A 129 -3.56 -13.43 2.94
N LEU A 130 -3.18 -13.13 1.69
CA LEU A 130 -4.02 -13.42 0.53
C LEU A 130 -4.10 -14.92 0.27
N ALA A 131 -3.01 -15.67 0.49
CA ALA A 131 -3.02 -17.13 0.42
C ALA A 131 -3.86 -17.77 1.54
N GLU A 132 -3.87 -17.19 2.76
CA GLU A 132 -4.76 -17.60 3.85
C GLU A 132 -6.24 -17.42 3.49
N ALA A 133 -6.54 -16.40 2.67
CA ALA A 133 -7.88 -16.13 2.18
C ALA A 133 -8.21 -16.83 0.84
N ASP A 134 -7.41 -17.83 0.44
CA ASP A 134 -7.59 -18.65 -0.77
C ASP A 134 -7.62 -17.84 -2.09
N VAL A 135 -6.87 -16.75 -2.18
CA VAL A 135 -6.75 -15.98 -3.42
C VAL A 135 -5.96 -16.78 -4.46
N ASP A 136 -6.50 -16.84 -5.68
CA ASP A 136 -5.83 -17.49 -6.81
C ASP A 136 -4.49 -16.80 -7.12
N PRO A 137 -3.35 -17.52 -7.06
CA PRO A 137 -2.04 -16.97 -7.36
C PRO A 137 -1.94 -16.29 -8.75
N ASP A 138 -2.73 -16.74 -9.71
CA ASP A 138 -2.76 -16.18 -11.06
C ASP A 138 -3.37 -14.76 -11.11
N THR A 139 -4.07 -14.36 -10.06
CA THR A 139 -4.63 -13.01 -9.90
C THR A 139 -3.73 -12.05 -9.12
N LEU A 140 -2.61 -12.56 -8.57
CA LEU A 140 -1.63 -11.78 -7.82
C LEU A 140 -0.55 -11.22 -8.75
N TYR A 141 -0.43 -9.92 -8.78
CA TYR A 141 0.54 -9.21 -9.61
C TYR A 141 1.52 -8.43 -8.74
N GLU A 142 2.80 -8.57 -9.06
CA GLU A 142 3.84 -7.72 -8.50
C GLU A 142 3.80 -6.32 -9.15
N MET A 143 4.39 -5.36 -8.45
CA MET A 143 4.43 -3.96 -8.87
C MET A 143 4.89 -3.77 -10.32
N ASP A 144 5.96 -4.47 -10.74
CA ASP A 144 6.54 -4.35 -12.09
C ASP A 144 5.59 -4.87 -13.19
N GLN A 145 4.68 -5.77 -12.83
CA GLN A 145 3.71 -6.37 -13.75
C GLN A 145 2.44 -5.53 -13.90
N VAL A 146 2.07 -4.80 -12.84
CA VAL A 146 0.79 -4.09 -12.77
C VAL A 146 0.91 -2.61 -13.11
N ASN A 147 2.07 -1.98 -12.89
CA ASN A 147 2.23 -0.54 -13.04
C ASN A 147 1.89 -0.04 -14.46
N ASP A 148 2.28 -0.77 -15.49
CA ASP A 148 1.97 -0.42 -16.88
C ASP A 148 0.47 -0.55 -17.23
N ARG A 149 -0.31 -1.21 -16.37
CA ARG A 149 -1.74 -1.46 -16.58
C ARG A 149 -2.66 -0.47 -15.88
N PHE A 150 -2.16 0.32 -14.93
CA PHE A 150 -2.99 1.29 -14.22
C PHE A 150 -3.70 2.31 -15.15
N PRO A 151 -3.09 2.83 -16.23
CA PRO A 151 -3.79 3.73 -17.15
C PRO A 151 -5.04 3.12 -17.81
N GLU A 152 -5.07 1.79 -17.97
CA GLU A 152 -6.20 1.05 -18.54
C GLU A 152 -7.21 0.60 -17.47
N THR A 153 -6.82 0.66 -16.19
CA THR A 153 -7.63 0.23 -15.04
C THR A 153 -8.77 1.21 -14.79
N ASP A 154 -10.00 0.69 -14.75
CA ASP A 154 -11.17 1.53 -14.48
C ASP A 154 -11.22 1.96 -13.02
N LEU A 155 -10.89 1.05 -12.10
CA LEU A 155 -10.95 1.30 -10.67
C LEU A 155 -9.78 0.68 -9.92
N ALA A 156 -9.06 1.50 -9.16
CA ALA A 156 -8.11 1.03 -8.15
C ALA A 156 -8.74 1.10 -6.76
N ILE A 157 -8.75 -0.01 -6.05
CA ILE A 157 -9.25 -0.11 -4.67
C ILE A 157 -8.07 -0.30 -3.73
N VAL A 158 -7.81 0.69 -2.90
CA VAL A 158 -6.73 0.68 -1.91
C VAL A 158 -7.29 0.32 -0.55
N VAL A 159 -6.73 -0.66 0.13
CA VAL A 159 -7.18 -1.08 1.45
C VAL A 159 -6.01 -1.03 2.44
N GLY A 160 -6.00 0.00 3.28
CA GLY A 160 -5.00 0.17 4.33
C GLY A 160 -3.57 0.41 3.82
N ALA A 161 -3.41 1.08 2.67
CA ALA A 161 -2.10 1.47 2.13
C ALA A 161 -1.98 3.01 2.06
N CYS A 162 -0.79 3.53 2.29
CA CYS A 162 -0.48 4.97 2.21
C CYS A 162 0.82 5.21 1.41
N ASP A 163 1.99 4.94 1.99
CA ASP A 163 3.28 5.29 1.39
C ASP A 163 3.55 4.57 0.07
N VAL A 164 3.11 3.31 -0.06
CA VAL A 164 3.35 2.48 -1.25
C VAL A 164 2.56 2.91 -2.50
N ILE A 165 1.61 3.82 -2.34
CA ILE A 165 0.82 4.41 -3.44
C ILE A 165 0.99 5.93 -3.51
N ASN A 166 1.90 6.51 -2.73
CA ASN A 166 2.04 7.95 -2.59
C ASN A 166 2.79 8.56 -3.79
N PRO A 167 2.14 9.37 -4.64
CA PRO A 167 2.79 9.99 -5.81
C PRO A 167 3.94 10.92 -5.44
N ALA A 168 3.99 11.46 -4.22
CA ALA A 168 5.08 12.30 -3.75
C ALA A 168 6.45 11.58 -3.79
N ALA A 169 6.45 10.23 -3.79
CA ALA A 169 7.68 9.46 -3.96
C ALA A 169 8.37 9.71 -5.31
N VAL A 170 7.58 10.00 -6.35
CA VAL A 170 8.06 10.26 -7.71
C VAL A 170 8.19 11.76 -7.99
N THR A 171 7.24 12.55 -7.49
CA THR A 171 7.13 13.98 -7.85
C THR A 171 7.94 14.90 -6.94
N THR A 172 8.18 14.52 -5.68
CA THR A 172 8.82 15.38 -4.68
C THR A 172 10.21 14.86 -4.33
N THR A 173 11.21 15.74 -4.41
CA THR A 173 12.58 15.42 -4.00
C THR A 173 12.85 15.85 -2.55
N GLY A 174 13.71 15.10 -1.84
CA GLY A 174 14.10 15.46 -0.47
C GLY A 174 13.16 14.96 0.63
N THR A 175 12.15 14.17 0.29
CA THR A 175 11.30 13.46 1.26
C THR A 175 11.85 12.07 1.59
N PRO A 176 11.48 11.47 2.73
CA PRO A 176 11.92 10.12 3.09
C PRO A 176 11.56 9.04 2.07
N ILE A 177 10.53 9.26 1.26
CA ILE A 177 10.07 8.33 0.21
C ILE A 177 10.54 8.70 -1.19
N SER A 178 11.31 9.79 -1.36
CA SER A 178 11.80 10.22 -2.69
C SER A 178 12.56 9.11 -3.40
N GLY A 179 12.13 8.77 -4.61
CA GLY A 179 12.72 7.71 -5.44
C GLY A 179 12.35 6.30 -5.00
N MET A 180 11.47 6.13 -4.01
CA MET A 180 10.92 4.81 -3.68
C MET A 180 10.00 4.37 -4.83
N PRO A 181 10.16 3.15 -5.36
CA PRO A 181 9.19 2.61 -6.29
C PRO A 181 7.83 2.47 -5.61
N ILE A 182 6.76 2.84 -6.32
CA ILE A 182 5.39 2.81 -5.82
C ILE A 182 4.45 2.12 -6.82
N LEU A 183 3.30 1.70 -6.33
CA LEU A 183 2.17 1.33 -7.18
C LEU A 183 1.52 2.61 -7.73
N LEU A 184 1.40 2.69 -9.06
CA LEU A 184 0.93 3.90 -9.76
C LEU A 184 -0.61 4.03 -9.74
N ALA A 185 -1.23 3.78 -8.60
CA ALA A 185 -2.69 3.84 -8.42
C ALA A 185 -3.30 5.18 -8.90
N HIS A 186 -2.53 6.27 -8.78
CA HIS A 186 -2.93 7.58 -9.28
C HIS A 186 -3.11 7.65 -10.80
N GLN A 187 -2.67 6.66 -11.57
CA GLN A 187 -2.90 6.59 -13.02
C GLN A 187 -4.21 5.90 -13.39
N ALA A 188 -4.85 5.20 -12.46
CA ALA A 188 -6.16 4.61 -12.71
C ALA A 188 -7.23 5.70 -12.96
N LYS A 189 -8.31 5.33 -13.67
CA LYS A 189 -9.41 6.28 -14.00
C LYS A 189 -10.13 6.76 -12.76
N GLN A 190 -10.39 5.86 -11.81
CA GLN A 190 -10.98 6.14 -10.50
C GLN A 190 -10.21 5.43 -9.41
N VAL A 191 -10.17 6.01 -8.22
CA VAL A 191 -9.51 5.41 -7.05
C VAL A 191 -10.44 5.45 -5.86
N ILE A 192 -10.59 4.33 -5.18
CA ILE A 192 -11.25 4.27 -3.87
C ILE A 192 -10.18 3.91 -2.83
N VAL A 193 -10.11 4.68 -1.77
CA VAL A 193 -9.17 4.43 -0.67
C VAL A 193 -9.94 4.16 0.60
N PHE A 194 -9.75 2.97 1.16
CA PHE A 194 -10.23 2.58 2.48
C PHE A 194 -9.07 2.65 3.47
N ASN A 195 -9.07 3.65 4.32
CA ASN A 195 -8.08 3.83 5.38
C ASN A 195 -8.76 4.19 6.70
N LEU A 196 -8.08 3.87 7.80
CA LEU A 196 -8.58 4.21 9.14
C LEU A 196 -8.68 5.73 9.33
N ASP A 197 -7.69 6.47 8.83
CA ASP A 197 -7.59 7.92 8.83
C ASP A 197 -6.87 8.42 7.57
N ASP A 198 -6.80 9.72 7.39
CA ASP A 198 -6.11 10.41 6.30
C ASP A 198 -4.68 10.85 6.64
N ARG A 199 -4.20 10.45 7.82
CA ARG A 199 -2.87 10.85 8.30
C ARG A 199 -1.76 10.27 7.42
N PRO A 200 -0.62 10.96 7.36
CA PRO A 200 0.57 10.43 6.70
C PRO A 200 0.93 9.05 7.24
N GLY A 201 1.40 8.18 6.35
CA GLY A 201 1.86 6.85 6.72
C GLY A 201 3.16 6.88 7.53
N TYR A 202 3.88 5.77 7.53
CA TYR A 202 5.15 5.63 8.27
C TYR A 202 6.22 6.65 7.88
N SER A 203 6.16 7.14 6.64
CA SER A 203 7.10 8.15 6.12
C SER A 203 6.88 9.56 6.69
N GLY A 204 5.69 9.85 7.23
CA GLY A 204 5.29 11.18 7.62
C GLY A 204 5.04 12.15 6.46
N VAL A 205 4.96 11.65 5.23
CA VAL A 205 4.71 12.45 4.02
C VAL A 205 3.24 12.39 3.66
N GLU A 206 2.62 13.55 3.49
CA GLU A 206 1.22 13.65 3.04
C GLU A 206 1.05 12.99 1.67
N ASN A 207 -0.11 12.37 1.45
CA ASN A 207 -0.40 11.66 0.22
C ASN A 207 -1.31 12.51 -0.69
N PRO A 208 -0.77 13.17 -1.73
CA PRO A 208 -1.56 14.01 -2.62
C PRO A 208 -2.62 13.24 -3.42
N LEU A 209 -2.52 11.91 -3.50
CA LEU A 209 -3.55 11.08 -4.11
C LEU A 209 -4.93 11.26 -3.45
N TYR A 210 -4.96 11.54 -2.15
CA TYR A 210 -6.21 11.70 -1.41
C TYR A 210 -6.96 12.98 -1.79
N ASP A 211 -6.26 13.99 -2.34
CA ASP A 211 -6.84 15.26 -2.77
C ASP A 211 -7.25 15.28 -4.25
N GLU A 212 -6.92 14.21 -4.99
CA GLU A 212 -7.32 14.12 -6.39
C GLU A 212 -8.85 13.97 -6.55
N PRO A 213 -9.47 14.68 -7.51
CA PRO A 213 -10.93 14.67 -7.70
C PRO A 213 -11.49 13.30 -8.09
N LYS A 214 -10.65 12.40 -8.62
CA LYS A 214 -11.01 11.01 -8.98
C LYS A 214 -10.87 10.05 -7.80
N THR A 215 -10.39 10.51 -6.65
CA THR A 215 -10.17 9.69 -5.46
C THR A 215 -11.33 9.85 -4.50
N LEU A 216 -11.99 8.75 -4.20
CA LEU A 216 -12.99 8.65 -3.14
C LEU A 216 -12.33 8.08 -1.89
N LEU A 217 -12.16 8.91 -0.87
CA LEU A 217 -11.59 8.50 0.40
C LEU A 217 -12.71 8.08 1.36
N LEU A 218 -12.65 6.85 1.82
CA LEU A 218 -13.55 6.26 2.81
C LEU A 218 -12.74 5.99 4.08
N LEU A 219 -13.06 6.73 5.13
CA LEU A 219 -12.38 6.60 6.42
C LEU A 219 -13.16 5.67 7.34
N GLY A 220 -12.48 4.69 7.90
CA GLY A 220 -13.04 3.72 8.81
C GLY A 220 -12.18 2.48 8.95
N ASP A 221 -12.64 1.54 9.77
CA ASP A 221 -12.02 0.22 9.85
C ASP A 221 -12.17 -0.49 8.49
N ALA A 222 -11.11 -1.19 8.06
CA ALA A 222 -11.10 -1.95 6.81
C ALA A 222 -12.00 -3.21 6.86
N LYS A 223 -12.56 -3.51 8.02
CA LYS A 223 -13.45 -4.65 8.28
C LYS A 223 -14.92 -4.28 8.26
#